data_d8a5a9da8d5faabecc4a4fdd88eab848
#
_entry.id   d8a5a9da8d5faabecc4a4fdd88eab848
#
_cell.length_a   1.000
_cell.length_b   1.000
_cell.length_c   1.000
_cell.angle_alpha   90.00
_cell.angle_beta   90.00
_cell.angle_gamma   90.00
#
_symmetry.space_group_name_H-M   'P 1'
#
loop_
_entity.id
_entity.type
_entity.pdbx_description
1 polymer ?
#
loop_
_entity_poly.entity_id
_entity_poly.type
_entity_poly.pdbx_seq_one_letter_code
_entity_poly.pdbx_strand_id
1 'polypeptide(L)'
;MNVLDAGNAFPRLAIPELQGGMLTLGEPRGDHDWQMVVVYRGLHCPICKKYLMTLEGLVPEFAELGVDVVAVSGDPIEKARQMAQDQNLSLAIGYDLSVTQMRELGLFVSDPRSPLETDRPFAEPGLFVINDE
;
A
#
# COMPACT_ATOMS: atom_id res chain seq x y z
N MET A 1 -2.71 -13.33 16.02
CA MET A 1 -2.25 -12.43 14.95
C MET A 1 -0.76 -12.24 15.07
N ASN A 2 -0.04 -12.44 13.97
CA ASN A 2 1.40 -12.23 13.95
C ASN A 2 1.69 -10.80 13.51
N VAL A 3 2.35 -10.04 14.39
CA VAL A 3 2.80 -8.69 14.05
C VAL A 3 4.26 -8.80 13.61
N LEU A 4 4.60 -8.10 12.53
CA LEU A 4 5.99 -8.08 12.05
C LEU A 4 6.83 -7.19 12.95
N ASP A 5 7.93 -7.73 13.45
CA ASP A 5 8.84 -6.99 14.31
C ASP A 5 9.95 -6.35 13.48
N ALA A 6 10.39 -5.17 13.90
CA ALA A 6 11.51 -4.50 13.28
C ALA A 6 12.77 -5.38 13.38
N GLY A 7 13.57 -5.40 12.33
CA GLY A 7 14.78 -6.21 12.27
C GLY A 7 14.57 -7.62 11.76
N ASN A 8 13.34 -8.05 11.59
CA ASN A 8 13.03 -9.37 11.03
C ASN A 8 12.80 -9.27 9.52
N ALA A 9 12.89 -10.43 8.85
CA ALA A 9 12.65 -10.50 7.41
C ALA A 9 11.21 -10.12 7.07
N PHE A 10 11.03 -9.23 6.08
CA PHE A 10 9.71 -8.87 5.58
C PHE A 10 9.26 -9.88 4.54
N PRO A 11 8.01 -10.35 4.57
CA PRO A 11 7.54 -11.30 3.57
C PRO A 11 7.50 -10.63 2.19
N ARG A 12 7.86 -11.41 1.16
CA ARG A 12 7.79 -10.92 -0.22
C ARG A 12 6.46 -11.32 -0.80
N LEU A 13 5.65 -10.31 -1.12
CA LEU A 13 4.29 -10.51 -1.62
C LEU A 13 4.16 -9.86 -2.98
N ALA A 14 3.78 -10.66 -3.98
CA ALA A 14 3.51 -10.16 -5.32
C ALA A 14 2.05 -9.72 -5.40
N ILE A 15 1.83 -8.47 -5.81
CA ILE A 15 0.49 -7.92 -5.98
C ILE A 15 0.39 -7.20 -7.32
N PRO A 16 -0.79 -7.10 -7.92
CA PRO A 16 -0.94 -6.37 -9.17
C PRO A 16 -0.76 -4.87 -8.95
N GLU A 17 -0.18 -4.20 -9.94
CA GLU A 17 0.11 -2.77 -9.89
C GLU A 17 -0.73 -2.03 -10.93
N LEU A 18 -1.21 -0.85 -10.56
CA LEU A 18 -2.16 -0.09 -11.36
C LEU A 18 -1.63 0.30 -12.74
N GLN A 19 -0.33 0.52 -12.88
CA GLN A 19 0.30 0.86 -14.16
C GLN A 19 0.61 -0.35 -15.01
N GLY A 20 0.34 -1.55 -14.51
CA GLY A 20 0.54 -2.81 -15.21
C GLY A 20 1.60 -3.67 -14.53
N GLY A 21 1.52 -4.98 -14.76
CA GLY A 21 2.46 -5.94 -14.18
C GLY A 21 2.25 -6.17 -12.69
N MET A 22 3.28 -6.70 -12.06
CA MET A 22 3.26 -7.06 -10.64
C MET A 22 4.25 -6.21 -9.87
N LEU A 23 3.86 -5.90 -8.65
CA LEU A 23 4.68 -5.19 -7.67
C LEU A 23 5.01 -6.17 -6.55
N THR A 24 6.29 -6.28 -6.19
CA THR A 24 6.68 -7.13 -5.08
C THR A 24 6.92 -6.29 -3.84
N LEU A 25 6.08 -6.47 -2.82
CA LEU A 25 6.31 -5.84 -1.53
C LEU A 25 7.49 -6.54 -0.86
N GLY A 26 8.37 -5.76 -0.26
CA GLY A 26 9.59 -6.26 0.37
C GLY A 26 10.81 -6.20 -0.53
N GLU A 27 10.67 -5.69 -1.75
CA GLU A 27 11.75 -5.64 -2.73
C GLU A 27 11.81 -4.25 -3.37
N PRO A 28 12.77 -3.39 -2.94
CA PRO A 28 12.90 -2.06 -3.53
C PRO A 28 13.16 -2.15 -5.03
N ARG A 29 12.54 -1.23 -5.79
CA ARG A 29 12.63 -1.24 -7.25
C ARG A 29 13.75 -0.30 -7.72
N GLY A 30 14.30 -0.62 -8.90
CA GLY A 30 15.32 0.20 -9.53
C GLY A 30 16.57 0.29 -8.68
N ASP A 31 17.12 1.50 -8.56
CA ASP A 31 18.35 1.76 -7.81
C ASP A 31 18.10 2.13 -6.34
N HIS A 32 16.88 1.88 -5.85
CA HIS A 32 16.54 2.21 -4.47
C HIS A 32 17.06 1.16 -3.51
N ASP A 33 17.57 1.61 -2.37
CA ASP A 33 18.07 0.73 -1.29
C ASP A 33 16.96 0.37 -0.30
N TRP A 34 15.90 1.17 -0.26
CA TRP A 34 14.80 1.03 0.68
C TRP A 34 13.46 1.03 -0.05
N GLN A 35 12.49 0.39 0.55
CA GLN A 35 11.10 0.47 0.09
C GLN A 35 10.22 0.89 1.25
N MET A 36 9.37 1.88 1.03
CA MET A 36 8.35 2.26 1.99
C MET A 36 7.01 1.78 1.45
N VAL A 37 6.39 0.86 2.17
CA VAL A 37 5.07 0.31 1.84
C VAL A 37 4.05 1.00 2.71
N VAL A 38 3.12 1.70 2.07
CA VAL A 38 2.02 2.40 2.75
C VAL A 38 0.74 1.64 2.46
N VAL A 39 0.16 1.04 3.49
CA VAL A 39 -1.12 0.35 3.38
C VAL A 39 -2.22 1.32 3.80
N TYR A 40 -3.20 1.52 2.93
CA TYR A 40 -4.34 2.40 3.21
C TYR A 40 -5.64 1.61 3.18
N ARG A 41 -6.68 2.18 3.78
CA ARG A 41 -7.96 1.47 3.94
C ARG A 41 -8.66 1.24 2.61
N GLY A 42 -8.68 2.25 1.74
CA GLY A 42 -9.32 2.17 0.44
C GLY A 42 -9.95 3.49 0.02
N LEU A 43 -10.63 3.46 -1.11
CA LEU A 43 -11.30 4.63 -1.69
C LEU A 43 -12.33 5.24 -0.73
N HIS A 44 -12.92 4.42 0.14
CA HIS A 44 -13.96 4.85 1.09
C HIS A 44 -13.42 5.70 2.26
N CYS A 45 -12.12 5.92 2.34
CA CYS A 45 -11.49 6.58 3.48
C CYS A 45 -11.01 7.99 3.12
N PRO A 46 -11.71 9.06 3.55
CA PRO A 46 -11.31 10.44 3.22
C PRO A 46 -9.94 10.84 3.76
N ILE A 47 -9.58 10.36 4.95
CA ILE A 47 -8.27 10.65 5.54
C ILE A 47 -7.17 10.01 4.72
N CYS A 48 -7.40 8.79 4.20
CA CYS A 48 -6.45 8.11 3.33
C CYS A 48 -6.20 8.91 2.04
N LYS A 49 -7.23 9.53 1.49
CA LYS A 49 -7.10 10.37 0.30
C LYS A 49 -6.14 11.53 0.54
N LYS A 50 -6.30 12.23 1.66
CA LYS A 50 -5.40 13.33 2.04
C LYS A 50 -3.98 12.83 2.28
N TYR A 51 -3.84 11.70 2.95
CA TYR A 51 -2.55 11.10 3.26
C TYR A 51 -1.80 10.75 1.97
N LEU A 52 -2.46 10.11 1.02
CA LEU A 52 -1.83 9.72 -0.25
C LEU A 52 -1.47 10.95 -1.08
N MET A 53 -2.28 12.00 -1.05
CA MET A 53 -1.97 13.23 -1.76
C MET A 53 -0.71 13.90 -1.19
N THR A 54 -0.57 13.92 0.13
CA THR A 54 0.63 14.43 0.79
C THR A 54 1.84 13.56 0.43
N LEU A 55 1.66 12.25 0.46
CA LEU A 55 2.72 11.29 0.11
C LEU A 55 3.20 11.48 -1.32
N GLU A 56 2.28 11.69 -2.25
CA GLU A 56 2.60 11.94 -3.66
C GLU A 56 3.56 13.12 -3.80
N GLY A 57 3.32 14.20 -3.06
CA GLY A 57 4.18 15.37 -3.06
C GLY A 57 5.57 15.13 -2.50
N LEU A 58 5.74 14.10 -1.68
CA LEU A 58 7.01 13.76 -1.05
C LEU A 58 7.81 12.69 -1.79
N VAL A 59 7.23 12.06 -2.81
CA VAL A 59 7.88 10.97 -3.55
C VAL A 59 9.26 11.37 -4.09
N PRO A 60 9.44 12.55 -4.73
CA PRO A 60 10.76 12.94 -5.20
C PRO A 60 11.81 13.05 -4.10
N GLU A 61 11.42 13.55 -2.92
CA GLU A 61 12.33 13.66 -1.77
C GLU A 61 12.74 12.30 -1.25
N PHE A 62 11.80 11.35 -1.18
CA PHE A 62 12.10 9.98 -0.81
C PHE A 62 13.03 9.32 -1.84
N ALA A 63 12.81 9.56 -3.12
CA ALA A 63 13.65 9.00 -4.17
C ALA A 63 15.11 9.48 -4.03
N GLU A 64 15.32 10.75 -3.66
CA GLU A 64 16.65 11.28 -3.41
C GLU A 64 17.34 10.57 -2.26
N LEU A 65 16.58 10.05 -1.30
CA LEU A 65 17.09 9.28 -0.16
C LEU A 65 17.22 7.79 -0.46
N GLY A 66 16.96 7.37 -1.70
CA GLY A 66 17.03 5.96 -2.08
C GLY A 66 15.82 5.14 -1.63
N VAL A 67 14.68 5.79 -1.40
CA VAL A 67 13.45 5.12 -0.93
C VAL A 67 12.44 5.02 -2.07
N ASP A 68 12.05 3.78 -2.38
CA ASP A 68 10.99 3.46 -3.32
C ASP A 68 9.65 3.46 -2.57
N VAL A 69 8.74 4.37 -2.92
CA VAL A 69 7.45 4.52 -2.23
C VAL A 69 6.36 3.80 -3.00
N VAL A 70 5.64 2.91 -2.33
CA VAL A 70 4.50 2.20 -2.91
C VAL A 70 3.33 2.26 -1.96
N ALA A 71 2.12 2.40 -2.50
CA ALA A 71 0.89 2.37 -1.72
C ALA A 71 0.08 1.15 -2.14
N VAL A 72 -0.63 0.53 -1.20
CA VAL A 72 -1.38 -0.69 -1.48
C VAL A 72 -2.65 -0.75 -0.62
N SER A 73 -3.70 -1.33 -1.19
CA SER A 73 -4.93 -1.61 -0.46
C SER A 73 -5.58 -2.89 -0.99
N GLY A 74 -6.63 -3.34 -0.30
CA GLY A 74 -7.45 -4.45 -0.76
C GLY A 74 -8.50 -4.05 -1.79
N ASP A 75 -8.53 -2.79 -2.21
CA ASP A 75 -9.49 -2.34 -3.23
C ASP A 75 -9.30 -3.10 -4.55
N PRO A 76 -10.40 -3.33 -5.28
CA PRO A 76 -10.28 -3.81 -6.66
C PRO A 76 -9.72 -2.71 -7.57
N ILE A 77 -9.33 -3.10 -8.78
CA ILE A 77 -8.67 -2.19 -9.72
C ILE A 77 -9.49 -0.92 -9.99
N GLU A 78 -10.81 -1.04 -10.07
CA GLU A 78 -11.68 0.11 -10.38
C GLU A 78 -11.59 1.18 -9.30
N LYS A 79 -11.60 0.77 -8.04
CA LYS A 79 -11.51 1.69 -6.90
C LYS A 79 -10.09 2.25 -6.76
N ALA A 80 -9.06 1.44 -6.99
CA ALA A 80 -7.69 1.91 -6.98
C ALA A 80 -7.44 2.95 -8.06
N ARG A 81 -7.98 2.70 -9.25
CA ARG A 81 -7.89 3.64 -10.38
C ARG A 81 -8.61 4.94 -10.06
N GLN A 82 -9.78 4.85 -9.43
CA GLN A 82 -10.56 6.02 -9.02
C GLN A 82 -9.78 6.86 -7.99
N MET A 83 -9.14 6.21 -7.02
CA MET A 83 -8.30 6.89 -6.04
C MET A 83 -7.17 7.67 -6.73
N ALA A 84 -6.49 7.02 -7.68
CA ALA A 84 -5.38 7.66 -8.39
C ALA A 84 -5.86 8.87 -9.21
N GLN A 85 -7.02 8.77 -9.85
CA GLN A 85 -7.58 9.87 -10.62
C GLN A 85 -8.03 11.02 -9.73
N ASP A 86 -8.79 10.70 -8.67
CA ASP A 86 -9.35 11.72 -7.77
C ASP A 86 -8.26 12.54 -7.07
N GLN A 87 -7.16 11.90 -6.70
CA GLN A 87 -6.08 12.55 -5.97
C GLN A 87 -4.87 12.88 -6.86
N ASN A 88 -4.98 12.63 -8.16
CA ASN A 88 -3.92 12.90 -9.14
C ASN A 88 -2.60 12.24 -8.73
N LEU A 89 -2.65 10.95 -8.44
CA LEU A 89 -1.50 10.18 -7.95
C LEU A 89 -0.73 9.56 -9.11
N SER A 90 0.61 9.66 -9.07
CA SER A 90 1.49 8.98 -10.01
C SER A 90 2.40 7.96 -9.32
N LEU A 91 2.41 7.91 -7.99
CA LEU A 91 3.19 6.90 -7.25
C LEU A 91 2.66 5.49 -7.57
N ALA A 92 3.49 4.49 -7.31
CA ALA A 92 3.09 3.09 -7.54
C ALA A 92 1.96 2.68 -6.60
N ILE A 93 0.89 2.13 -7.16
CA ILE A 93 -0.28 1.70 -6.39
C ILE A 93 -0.56 0.25 -6.70
N GLY A 94 -0.50 -0.59 -5.65
CA GLY A 94 -0.94 -1.98 -5.70
C GLY A 94 -2.40 -2.08 -5.26
N TYR A 95 -3.10 -3.07 -5.81
CA TYR A 95 -4.50 -3.32 -5.49
C TYR A 95 -4.72 -4.83 -5.27
N ASP A 96 -5.93 -5.19 -4.89
CA ASP A 96 -6.30 -6.59 -4.62
C ASP A 96 -5.42 -7.27 -3.56
N LEU A 97 -4.93 -6.52 -2.58
CA LEU A 97 -4.25 -7.13 -1.44
C LEU A 97 -5.26 -8.04 -0.73
N SER A 98 -4.98 -9.35 -0.69
CA SER A 98 -5.91 -10.31 -0.11
C SER A 98 -5.91 -10.24 1.42
N VAL A 99 -6.99 -10.74 2.02
CA VAL A 99 -7.07 -10.83 3.49
C VAL A 99 -5.94 -11.69 4.04
N THR A 100 -5.59 -12.78 3.36
CA THR A 100 -4.45 -13.61 3.75
C THR A 100 -3.16 -12.80 3.77
N GLN A 101 -2.92 -12.00 2.72
CA GLN A 101 -1.74 -11.15 2.64
C GLN A 101 -1.75 -10.07 3.72
N MET A 102 -2.91 -9.47 3.99
CA MET A 102 -3.06 -8.50 5.07
C MET A 102 -2.62 -9.10 6.40
N ARG A 103 -3.03 -10.34 6.67
CA ARG A 103 -2.66 -11.05 7.90
C ARG A 103 -1.19 -11.42 7.94
N GLU A 104 -0.60 -11.78 6.80
CA GLU A 104 0.83 -12.04 6.72
C GLU A 104 1.64 -10.81 7.08
N LEU A 105 1.12 -9.62 6.76
CA LEU A 105 1.75 -8.34 7.11
C LEU A 105 1.46 -7.92 8.55
N GLY A 106 0.67 -8.69 9.30
CA GLY A 106 0.31 -8.37 10.66
C GLY A 106 -0.67 -7.21 10.80
N LEU A 107 -1.42 -6.91 9.73
CA LEU A 107 -2.37 -5.80 9.73
C LEU A 107 -3.68 -6.20 10.37
N PHE A 108 -4.36 -5.22 10.98
CA PHE A 108 -5.74 -5.39 11.37
C PHE A 108 -6.61 -5.43 10.12
N VAL A 109 -7.55 -6.38 10.10
CA VAL A 109 -8.54 -6.51 9.03
C VAL A 109 -9.89 -6.15 9.61
N SER A 110 -10.54 -5.15 9.03
CA SER A 110 -11.86 -4.70 9.47
C SER A 110 -12.93 -5.12 8.48
N ASP A 111 -14.11 -5.44 9.01
CA ASP A 111 -15.29 -5.65 8.19
C ASP A 111 -15.99 -4.32 7.95
N PRO A 112 -16.64 -4.13 6.80
CA PRO A 112 -17.42 -2.92 6.57
C PRO A 112 -18.50 -2.77 7.63
N ARG A 113 -18.68 -1.54 8.13
CA ARG A 113 -19.74 -1.25 9.10
C ARG A 113 -21.11 -1.27 8.43
N SER A 114 -21.15 -1.05 7.13
CA SER A 114 -22.35 -1.14 6.32
C SER A 114 -21.95 -1.26 4.84
N PRO A 115 -22.87 -1.68 3.95
CA PRO A 115 -22.60 -1.67 2.50
C PRO A 115 -22.29 -0.28 1.94
N LEU A 116 -22.64 0.78 2.68
CA LEU A 116 -22.34 2.15 2.28
C LEU A 116 -20.86 2.50 2.50
N GLU A 117 -20.17 1.82 3.41
CA GLU A 117 -18.76 2.06 3.65
C GLU A 117 -17.91 1.46 2.54
N THR A 118 -18.02 0.16 2.33
CA THR A 118 -17.36 -0.56 1.26
C THR A 118 -17.99 -1.94 1.14
N ASP A 119 -17.60 -2.70 0.12
CA ASP A 119 -18.23 -3.98 -0.20
C ASP A 119 -17.42 -5.20 0.28
N ARG A 120 -16.29 -4.98 0.95
CA ARG A 120 -15.40 -6.07 1.35
C ARG A 120 -14.59 -5.72 2.60
N PRO A 121 -14.03 -6.74 3.29
CA PRO A 121 -13.07 -6.48 4.36
C PRO A 121 -11.85 -5.71 3.84
N PHE A 122 -11.27 -4.88 4.69
CA PHE A 122 -10.14 -4.05 4.32
C PHE A 122 -9.11 -4.00 5.45
N ALA A 123 -7.86 -3.68 5.09
CA ALA A 123 -6.80 -3.50 6.07
C ALA A 123 -6.90 -2.12 6.72
N GLU A 124 -6.67 -2.04 8.02
CA GLU A 124 -6.42 -0.77 8.66
C GLU A 124 -5.03 -0.26 8.24
N PRO A 125 -4.75 1.05 8.35
CA PRO A 125 -3.50 1.60 7.83
C PRO A 125 -2.26 0.97 8.44
N GLY A 126 -1.23 0.80 7.62
CA GLY A 126 0.07 0.32 8.05
C GLY A 126 1.18 0.99 7.26
N LEU A 127 2.36 1.05 7.87
CA LEU A 127 3.54 1.63 7.24
C LEU A 127 4.73 0.73 7.53
N PHE A 128 5.43 0.34 6.46
CA PHE A 128 6.62 -0.50 6.57
C PHE A 128 7.77 0.16 5.82
N VAL A 129 8.94 0.18 6.43
CA VAL A 129 10.16 0.64 5.77
C VAL A 129 11.11 -0.55 5.72
N ILE A 130 11.46 -0.98 4.52
CA ILE A 130 12.16 -2.24 4.28
C ILE A 130 13.44 -1.93 3.51
N ASN A 131 14.56 -2.54 3.91
CA ASN A 131 15.78 -2.54 3.12
C ASN A 131 15.91 -3.89 2.39
N ASP A 132 16.93 -4.04 1.55
CA ASP A 132 17.11 -5.27 0.76
C ASP A 132 18.09 -6.26 1.41
N GLU A 133 18.37 -6.07 2.66
CA GLU A 133 19.24 -6.99 3.45
C GLU A 133 18.48 -8.22 3.94
#